data_1ceb935bf1b4573d310b098cc6aa1f46
#
_entry.id   1ceb935bf1b4573d310b098cc6aa1f46
#
_cell.length_a   1.000
_cell.length_b   1.000
_cell.length_c   1.000
_cell.angle_alpha   90.00
_cell.angle_beta   90.00
_cell.angle_gamma   90.00
#
_symmetry.space_group_name_H-M   'P 1'
#
loop_
_entity.id
_entity.type
_entity.pdbx_description
1 polymer ?
#
loop_
_entity_poly.entity_id
_entity_poly.type
_entity_poly.pdbx_seq_one_letter_code
_entity_poly.pdbx_strand_id
1 'polypeptide(L)'
;LAVLGRRKVIQRMADDFGLEILPELDIFSEAYAPTVAGVAEVVIPPDSSLIEKRAREIRMRKTHGLGLLAIHRGGETLSLVETKEHEATDIAEVPFKAGDTLVSFTSWENLARLEQSRDFVVVTSDYPKEELRPNKVAWAILFFCISLFLILFTDLKLSLALLTGACGMIASNVLRIDEAYDAV
;
A
#
# COMPACT_ATOMS: atom_id res chain seq x y z
N LEU A 1 -14.24 0.23 -14.78
CA LEU A 1 -13.30 1.32 -14.57
C LEU A 1 -13.38 1.75 -13.11
N ALA A 2 -12.27 1.76 -12.36
CA ALA A 2 -12.23 2.35 -11.04
C ALA A 2 -11.65 3.78 -11.15
N VAL A 3 -12.30 4.73 -10.51
CA VAL A 3 -11.91 6.14 -10.54
C VAL A 3 -11.83 6.66 -9.11
N LEU A 4 -10.72 7.29 -8.76
CA LEU A 4 -10.52 7.94 -7.48
C LEU A 4 -10.64 9.46 -7.66
N GLY A 5 -11.51 10.10 -6.90
CA GLY A 5 -11.69 11.54 -7.00
C GLY A 5 -12.88 12.06 -6.18
N ARG A 6 -13.14 13.36 -6.27
CA ARG A 6 -14.31 13.96 -5.61
C ARG A 6 -15.61 13.42 -6.21
N ARG A 7 -16.57 13.06 -5.35
CA ARG A 7 -17.88 12.52 -5.76
C ARG A 7 -18.57 13.40 -6.82
N LYS A 8 -18.53 14.72 -6.68
CA LYS A 8 -19.14 15.65 -7.65
C LYS A 8 -18.48 15.59 -9.04
N VAL A 9 -17.15 15.38 -9.09
CA VAL A 9 -16.41 15.28 -10.36
C VAL A 9 -16.69 13.92 -11.02
N ILE A 10 -16.70 12.85 -10.22
CA ILE A 10 -17.04 11.49 -10.70
C ILE A 10 -18.47 11.48 -11.24
N GLN A 11 -19.43 12.09 -10.54
CA GLN A 11 -20.80 12.19 -11.00
C GLN A 11 -20.91 12.92 -12.33
N ARG A 12 -20.27 14.09 -12.48
CA ARG A 12 -20.27 14.86 -13.73
C ARG A 12 -19.65 14.04 -14.87
N MET A 13 -18.53 13.36 -14.61
CA MET A 13 -17.92 12.49 -15.61
C MET A 13 -18.86 11.33 -16.01
N ALA A 14 -19.55 10.74 -15.04
CA ALA A 14 -20.51 9.68 -15.33
C ALA A 14 -21.66 10.18 -16.19
N ASP A 15 -22.20 11.37 -15.89
CA ASP A 15 -23.28 12.00 -16.66
C ASP A 15 -22.80 12.35 -18.08
N ASP A 16 -21.60 12.93 -18.24
CA ASP A 16 -21.02 13.34 -19.53
C ASP A 16 -20.75 12.14 -20.45
N PHE A 17 -20.35 11.02 -19.91
CA PHE A 17 -19.99 9.80 -20.67
C PHE A 17 -21.05 8.70 -20.64
N GLY A 18 -22.20 8.92 -20.02
CA GLY A 18 -23.29 7.94 -19.91
C GLY A 18 -22.88 6.69 -19.11
N LEU A 19 -22.07 6.87 -18.06
CA LEU A 19 -21.55 5.79 -17.22
C LEU A 19 -22.44 5.60 -15.99
N GLU A 20 -22.63 4.36 -15.59
CA GLU A 20 -23.29 4.02 -14.31
C GLU A 20 -22.28 3.95 -13.18
N ILE A 21 -22.56 4.64 -12.07
CA ILE A 21 -21.74 4.58 -10.87
C ILE A 21 -22.22 3.41 -10.03
N LEU A 22 -21.38 2.37 -9.93
CA LEU A 22 -21.62 1.26 -9.03
C LEU A 22 -21.25 1.64 -7.59
N PRO A 23 -22.08 1.26 -6.59
CA PRO A 23 -21.83 1.61 -5.19
C PRO A 23 -20.64 0.87 -4.59
N GLU A 24 -20.28 -0.26 -5.14
CA GLU A 24 -19.19 -1.12 -4.68
C GLU A 24 -18.09 -1.24 -5.72
N LEU A 25 -16.85 -1.44 -5.25
CA LEU A 25 -15.67 -1.58 -6.11
C LEU A 25 -15.61 -2.94 -6.81
N ASP A 26 -16.42 -3.93 -6.35
CA ASP A 26 -16.53 -5.28 -6.89
C ASP A 26 -15.14 -5.89 -7.20
N ILE A 27 -14.82 -6.20 -8.47
CA ILE A 27 -13.55 -6.78 -8.88
C ILE A 27 -12.30 -5.94 -8.52
N PHE A 28 -12.48 -4.67 -8.17
CA PHE A 28 -11.39 -3.78 -7.73
C PHE A 28 -11.26 -3.68 -6.21
N SER A 29 -12.17 -4.28 -5.43
CA SER A 29 -12.18 -4.16 -3.97
C SER A 29 -10.89 -4.66 -3.34
N GLU A 30 -10.35 -5.77 -3.81
CA GLU A 30 -9.10 -6.35 -3.31
C GLU A 30 -7.89 -5.45 -3.65
N ALA A 31 -7.80 -4.94 -4.88
CA ALA A 31 -6.69 -4.08 -5.31
C ALA A 31 -6.64 -2.72 -4.59
N TYR A 32 -7.77 -2.25 -4.07
CA TYR A 32 -7.88 -0.99 -3.32
C TYR A 32 -8.08 -1.21 -1.82
N ALA A 33 -7.98 -2.46 -1.35
CA ALA A 33 -8.04 -2.74 0.08
C ALA A 33 -6.90 -2.00 0.82
N PRO A 34 -7.17 -1.41 2.00
CA PRO A 34 -6.13 -0.71 2.78
C PRO A 34 -4.92 -1.57 3.13
N THR A 35 -5.09 -2.89 3.15
CA THR A 35 -4.01 -3.87 3.34
C THR A 35 -3.09 -4.03 2.13
N VAL A 36 -3.54 -3.63 0.93
CA VAL A 36 -2.81 -3.80 -0.34
C VAL A 36 -2.29 -2.48 -0.88
N ALA A 37 -3.07 -1.41 -0.74
CA ALA A 37 -2.74 -0.10 -1.30
C ALA A 37 -3.26 1.03 -0.43
N GLY A 38 -2.62 2.19 -0.54
CA GLY A 38 -3.02 3.38 0.21
C GLY A 38 -2.33 4.64 -0.27
N VAL A 39 -2.53 5.70 0.49
CA VAL A 39 -1.85 6.98 0.27
C VAL A 39 -0.51 6.96 0.98
N ALA A 40 0.53 7.29 0.25
CA ALA A 40 1.89 7.37 0.77
C ALA A 40 2.55 8.70 0.38
N GLU A 41 3.51 9.10 1.21
CA GLU A 41 4.34 10.27 1.00
C GLU A 41 5.75 9.86 0.64
N VAL A 42 6.25 10.41 -0.46
CA VAL A 42 7.62 10.22 -0.93
C VAL A 42 8.25 11.56 -1.26
N VAL A 43 9.50 11.74 -0.92
CA VAL A 43 10.26 12.98 -1.15
C VAL A 43 11.22 12.79 -2.31
N ILE A 44 11.38 13.83 -3.13
CA ILE A 44 12.40 13.90 -4.18
C ILE A 44 13.72 14.37 -3.56
N PRO A 45 14.74 13.51 -3.43
CA PRO A 45 16.03 13.92 -2.90
C PRO A 45 16.81 14.83 -3.88
N PRO A 46 17.82 15.57 -3.39
CA PRO A 46 18.57 16.52 -4.22
C PRO A 46 19.37 15.88 -5.37
N ASP A 47 19.68 14.60 -5.26
CA ASP A 47 20.42 13.81 -6.25
C ASP A 47 19.53 12.96 -7.16
N SER A 48 18.20 13.15 -7.09
CA SER A 48 17.24 12.43 -7.92
C SER A 48 17.38 12.78 -9.39
N SER A 49 17.31 11.76 -10.23
CA SER A 49 17.28 11.92 -11.69
C SER A 49 15.96 12.48 -12.21
N LEU A 50 14.97 12.65 -11.34
CA LEU A 50 13.62 13.13 -11.65
C LEU A 50 13.48 14.65 -11.55
N ILE A 51 14.48 15.35 -11.03
CA ILE A 51 14.47 16.82 -10.94
C ILE A 51 14.29 17.42 -12.34
N GLU A 52 13.46 18.47 -12.43
CA GLU A 52 13.03 19.15 -13.65
C GLU A 52 12.18 18.31 -14.62
N LYS A 53 11.97 17.03 -14.35
CA LYS A 53 11.04 16.19 -15.12
C LYS A 53 9.61 16.33 -14.60
N ARG A 54 8.63 16.00 -15.43
CA ARG A 54 7.21 16.05 -15.11
C ARG A 54 6.65 14.65 -14.92
N ALA A 55 5.63 14.51 -14.06
CA ALA A 55 5.01 13.21 -13.78
C ALA A 55 4.47 12.55 -15.05
N ARG A 56 3.92 13.33 -15.99
CA ARG A 56 3.41 12.83 -17.28
C ARG A 56 4.55 12.35 -18.19
N GLU A 57 5.64 13.07 -18.26
CA GLU A 57 6.82 12.74 -19.08
C GLU A 57 7.42 11.40 -18.67
N ILE A 58 7.63 11.17 -17.38
CA ILE A 58 8.20 9.92 -16.84
C ILE A 58 7.17 8.82 -16.70
N ARG A 59 5.89 9.07 -17.05
CA ARG A 59 4.77 8.12 -16.86
C ARG A 59 4.73 7.58 -15.44
N MET A 60 4.77 8.49 -14.43
CA MET A 60 4.91 8.21 -13.00
C MET A 60 4.11 7.00 -12.52
N ARG A 61 2.82 6.94 -12.88
CA ARG A 61 1.94 5.84 -12.49
C ARG A 61 2.35 4.50 -13.10
N LYS A 62 2.81 4.49 -14.38
CA LYS A 62 3.16 3.25 -15.08
C LYS A 62 4.55 2.74 -14.70
N THR A 63 5.51 3.66 -14.54
CA THR A 63 6.92 3.33 -14.31
C THR A 63 7.22 3.09 -12.84
N HIS A 64 6.64 3.92 -11.96
CA HIS A 64 6.92 3.90 -10.51
C HIS A 64 5.73 3.44 -9.67
N GLY A 65 4.57 3.18 -10.28
CA GLY A 65 3.36 2.77 -9.56
C GLY A 65 2.72 3.87 -8.71
N LEU A 66 3.17 5.13 -8.84
CA LEU A 66 2.72 6.27 -8.06
C LEU A 66 1.60 7.04 -8.78
N GLY A 67 0.39 6.95 -8.25
CA GLY A 67 -0.74 7.78 -8.66
C GLY A 67 -0.69 9.12 -7.92
N LEU A 68 -0.05 10.14 -8.52
CA LEU A 68 0.16 11.44 -7.89
C LEU A 68 -1.17 12.14 -7.57
N LEU A 69 -1.36 12.53 -6.32
CA LEU A 69 -2.54 13.24 -5.82
C LEU A 69 -2.24 14.72 -5.51
N ALA A 70 -1.06 14.99 -4.94
CA ALA A 70 -0.61 16.34 -4.62
C ALA A 70 0.93 16.39 -4.59
N ILE A 71 1.46 17.62 -4.74
CA ILE A 71 2.87 17.97 -4.52
C ILE A 71 2.91 19.02 -3.43
N HIS A 72 3.58 18.74 -2.32
CA HIS A 72 3.83 19.73 -1.28
C HIS A 72 5.23 20.31 -1.45
N ARG A 73 5.33 21.64 -1.62
CA ARG A 73 6.56 22.37 -1.89
C ARG A 73 6.61 23.66 -1.08
N GLY A 74 7.59 23.79 -0.18
CA GLY A 74 7.85 25.05 0.52
C GLY A 74 6.67 25.61 1.32
N GLY A 75 5.80 24.75 1.86
CA GLY A 75 4.61 25.14 2.61
C GLY A 75 3.34 25.30 1.76
N GLU A 76 3.43 25.18 0.43
CA GLU A 76 2.30 25.20 -0.49
C GLU A 76 1.96 23.79 -0.96
N THR A 77 0.67 23.52 -1.16
CA THR A 77 0.21 22.23 -1.68
C THR A 77 -0.42 22.42 -3.05
N LEU A 78 0.23 21.91 -4.08
CA LEU A 78 -0.30 21.82 -5.44
C LEU A 78 -1.13 20.55 -5.56
N SER A 79 -2.38 20.64 -5.98
CA SER A 79 -3.30 19.50 -6.04
C SER A 79 -4.13 19.53 -7.31
N LEU A 80 -4.50 18.36 -7.83
CA LEU A 80 -5.49 18.19 -8.91
C LEU A 80 -6.89 18.69 -8.49
N VAL A 81 -7.08 18.87 -7.19
CA VAL A 81 -8.37 19.16 -6.61
C VAL A 81 -8.38 20.60 -6.10
N GLU A 82 -9.29 21.42 -6.63
CA GLU A 82 -9.58 22.74 -6.10
C GLU A 82 -10.02 22.65 -4.64
N THR A 83 -9.34 23.40 -3.76
CA THR A 83 -9.68 23.55 -2.34
C THR A 83 -10.06 24.98 -2.08
N LYS A 84 -10.66 25.30 -0.91
CA LYS A 84 -10.99 26.69 -0.53
C LYS A 84 -9.77 27.63 -0.50
N GLU A 85 -8.59 27.07 -0.40
CA GLU A 85 -7.32 27.80 -0.24
C GLU A 85 -6.42 27.73 -1.49
N HIS A 86 -6.69 26.78 -2.44
CA HIS A 86 -5.82 26.55 -3.60
C HIS A 86 -6.64 26.25 -4.84
N GLU A 87 -6.23 26.84 -5.98
CA GLU A 87 -6.77 26.51 -7.30
C GLU A 87 -6.31 25.11 -7.76
N ALA A 88 -7.15 24.44 -8.55
CA ALA A 88 -6.78 23.16 -9.14
C ALA A 88 -5.63 23.35 -10.13
N THR A 89 -4.53 22.65 -9.91
CA THR A 89 -3.36 22.68 -10.79
C THR A 89 -3.18 21.31 -11.45
N ASP A 90 -2.85 21.29 -12.76
CA ASP A 90 -2.44 20.02 -13.39
C ASP A 90 -1.03 19.61 -12.90
N ILE A 91 -1.00 18.97 -11.75
CA ILE A 91 0.24 18.51 -11.10
C ILE A 91 1.06 17.55 -11.97
N ALA A 92 0.44 16.93 -12.99
CA ALA A 92 1.16 16.06 -13.91
C ALA A 92 2.11 16.83 -14.83
N GLU A 93 1.88 18.12 -15.01
CA GLU A 93 2.71 19.03 -15.82
C GLU A 93 3.68 19.87 -14.98
N VAL A 94 3.63 19.77 -13.65
CA VAL A 94 4.54 20.50 -12.77
C VAL A 94 5.90 19.80 -12.76
N PRO A 95 7.01 20.50 -13.07
CA PRO A 95 8.34 19.93 -12.96
C PRO A 95 8.72 19.71 -11.48
N PHE A 96 9.27 18.55 -11.18
CA PHE A 96 9.71 18.20 -9.83
C PHE A 96 10.94 19.01 -9.43
N LYS A 97 11.01 19.34 -8.14
CA LYS A 97 12.16 19.97 -7.51
C LYS A 97 12.67 19.16 -6.34
N ALA A 98 13.93 19.36 -6.01
CA ALA A 98 14.50 18.78 -4.79
C ALA A 98 13.72 19.27 -3.56
N GLY A 99 13.38 18.32 -2.68
CA GLY A 99 12.58 18.58 -1.48
C GLY A 99 11.06 18.57 -1.69
N ASP A 100 10.58 18.32 -2.91
CA ASP A 100 9.15 18.11 -3.14
C ASP A 100 8.68 16.86 -2.41
N THR A 101 7.61 16.98 -1.64
CA THR A 101 6.91 15.83 -1.06
C THR A 101 5.73 15.48 -1.96
N LEU A 102 5.77 14.30 -2.53
CA LEU A 102 4.73 13.76 -3.39
C LEU A 102 3.75 12.94 -2.57
N VAL A 103 2.50 13.38 -2.50
CA VAL A 103 1.40 12.58 -1.94
C VAL A 103 0.83 11.75 -3.07
N SER A 104 0.89 10.43 -2.95
CA SER A 104 0.55 9.52 -4.04
C SER A 104 -0.25 8.32 -3.54
N PHE A 105 -1.18 7.85 -4.35
CA PHE A 105 -1.82 6.56 -4.14
C PHE A 105 -0.95 5.47 -4.79
N THR A 106 -0.60 4.44 -4.02
CA THR A 106 0.27 3.35 -4.48
C THR A 106 -0.02 2.04 -3.74
N SER A 107 0.39 0.91 -4.32
CA SER A 107 0.40 -0.35 -3.57
C SER A 107 1.61 -0.41 -2.64
N TRP A 108 1.46 -1.09 -1.52
CA TRP A 108 2.53 -1.23 -0.54
C TRP A 108 3.75 -1.96 -1.10
N GLU A 109 3.53 -2.91 -2.02
CA GLU A 109 4.62 -3.58 -2.74
C GLU A 109 5.44 -2.61 -3.60
N ASN A 110 4.78 -1.69 -4.32
CA ASN A 110 5.47 -0.65 -5.07
C ASN A 110 6.23 0.31 -4.16
N LEU A 111 5.64 0.69 -3.03
CA LEU A 111 6.28 1.55 -2.04
C LEU A 111 7.56 0.92 -1.48
N ALA A 112 7.52 -0.36 -1.14
CA ALA A 112 8.71 -1.11 -0.68
C ALA A 112 9.81 -1.19 -1.75
N ARG A 113 9.46 -1.26 -3.04
CA ARG A 113 10.45 -1.17 -4.13
C ARG A 113 11.06 0.23 -4.23
N LEU A 114 10.28 1.28 -3.99
CA LEU A 114 10.76 2.66 -4.02
C LEU A 114 11.72 2.98 -2.88
N GLU A 115 11.62 2.30 -1.73
CA GLU A 115 12.61 2.41 -0.64
C GLU A 115 14.04 2.07 -1.09
N GLN A 116 14.19 1.23 -2.13
CA GLN A 116 15.49 0.85 -2.68
C GLN A 116 15.96 1.77 -3.83
N SER A 117 15.11 2.70 -4.25
CA SER A 117 15.43 3.64 -5.33
C SER A 117 16.19 4.84 -4.78
N ARG A 118 17.15 5.35 -5.57
CA ARG A 118 17.85 6.60 -5.26
C ARG A 118 17.05 7.85 -5.60
N ASP A 119 16.01 7.68 -6.43
CA ASP A 119 15.21 8.80 -6.93
C ASP A 119 14.12 9.24 -5.95
N PHE A 120 13.84 8.42 -4.92
CA PHE A 120 12.80 8.69 -3.93
C PHE A 120 13.28 8.39 -2.52
N VAL A 121 12.80 9.18 -1.57
CA VAL A 121 12.89 8.88 -0.13
C VAL A 121 11.47 8.65 0.37
N VAL A 122 11.16 7.44 0.80
CA VAL A 122 9.85 7.10 1.35
C VAL A 122 9.75 7.64 2.76
N VAL A 123 8.72 8.45 3.04
CA VAL A 123 8.45 9.05 4.35
C VAL A 123 7.47 8.21 5.15
N THR A 124 6.46 7.65 4.47
CA THR A 124 5.48 6.77 5.10
C THR A 124 6.14 5.48 5.56
N SER A 125 6.33 5.34 6.88
CA SER A 125 6.99 4.17 7.48
C SER A 125 5.99 3.13 8.00
N ASP A 126 4.77 3.57 8.31
CA ASP A 126 3.73 2.75 8.94
C ASP A 126 2.71 2.30 7.88
N TYR A 127 3.04 1.21 7.18
CA TYR A 127 2.15 0.57 6.21
C TYR A 127 2.28 -0.95 6.31
N PRO A 128 1.23 -1.72 5.94
CA PRO A 128 1.26 -3.17 5.97
C PRO A 128 2.40 -3.72 5.10
N LYS A 129 3.46 -4.21 5.72
CA LYS A 129 4.58 -4.86 5.03
C LYS A 129 4.33 -6.37 5.06
N GLU A 130 4.19 -6.99 3.90
CA GLU A 130 4.25 -8.45 3.81
C GLU A 130 5.69 -8.92 4.06
N GLU A 131 6.00 -9.26 5.29
CA GLU A 131 7.27 -9.90 5.62
C GLU A 131 7.25 -11.36 5.14
N LEU A 132 7.63 -11.58 3.89
CA LEU A 132 7.86 -12.93 3.39
C LEU A 132 9.06 -13.55 4.13
N ARG A 133 8.79 -14.58 4.94
CA ARG A 133 9.82 -15.33 5.71
C ARG A 133 10.04 -16.73 5.13
N PRO A 134 10.63 -16.84 3.92
CA PRO A 134 10.78 -18.15 3.25
C PRO A 134 11.56 -19.16 4.09
N ASN A 135 12.51 -18.69 4.90
CA ASN A 135 13.33 -19.53 5.76
C ASN A 135 12.56 -20.13 6.95
N LYS A 136 11.34 -19.66 7.23
CA LYS A 136 10.51 -20.13 8.33
C LYS A 136 9.44 -21.14 7.92
N VAL A 137 9.24 -21.34 6.62
CA VAL A 137 8.22 -22.25 6.08
C VAL A 137 8.41 -23.69 6.61
N ALA A 138 9.64 -24.16 6.70
CA ALA A 138 9.94 -25.50 7.22
C ALA A 138 9.48 -25.65 8.69
N TRP A 139 9.69 -24.63 9.51
CA TRP A 139 9.24 -24.63 10.90
C TRP A 139 7.72 -24.54 11.02
N ALA A 140 7.07 -23.78 10.15
CA ALA A 140 5.60 -23.71 10.09
C ALA A 140 5.00 -25.08 9.78
N ILE A 141 5.53 -25.77 8.77
CA ILE A 141 5.10 -27.13 8.40
C ILE A 141 5.34 -28.12 9.55
N LEU A 142 6.50 -28.04 10.21
CA LEU A 142 6.81 -28.89 11.34
C LEU A 142 5.77 -28.77 12.47
N PHE A 143 5.49 -27.55 12.92
CA PHE A 143 4.53 -27.33 14.01
C PHE A 143 3.09 -27.64 13.60
N PHE A 144 2.75 -27.42 12.34
CA PHE A 144 1.47 -27.85 11.79
C PHE A 144 1.33 -29.38 11.83
N CYS A 145 2.36 -30.13 11.40
CA CYS A 145 2.38 -31.58 11.46
C CYS A 145 2.33 -32.10 12.90
N ILE A 146 3.02 -31.44 13.83
CA ILE A 146 2.93 -31.80 15.27
C ILE A 146 1.50 -31.61 15.78
N SER A 147 0.85 -30.52 15.49
CA SER A 147 -0.56 -30.28 15.86
C SER A 147 -1.47 -31.38 15.29
N LEU A 148 -1.31 -31.67 14.01
CA LEU A 148 -2.11 -32.68 13.33
C LEU A 148 -1.88 -34.08 13.92
N PHE A 149 -0.62 -34.43 14.22
CA PHE A 149 -0.27 -35.67 14.88
C PHE A 149 -0.93 -35.81 16.27
N LEU A 150 -0.89 -34.72 17.07
CA LEU A 150 -1.55 -34.73 18.39
C LEU A 150 -3.06 -34.91 18.27
N ILE A 151 -3.71 -34.34 17.26
CA ILE A 151 -5.15 -34.51 17.03
C ILE A 151 -5.50 -35.94 16.64
N LEU A 152 -4.68 -36.57 15.79
CA LEU A 152 -5.01 -37.88 15.21
C LEU A 152 -4.59 -39.04 16.12
N PHE A 153 -3.53 -38.92 16.90
CA PHE A 153 -2.92 -40.02 17.64
C PHE A 153 -3.02 -39.87 19.16
N THR A 154 -3.61 -38.77 19.67
CA THR A 154 -3.79 -38.59 21.11
C THR A 154 -5.23 -38.21 21.44
N ASP A 155 -5.70 -38.58 22.64
CA ASP A 155 -7.04 -38.22 23.15
C ASP A 155 -7.07 -36.78 23.74
N LEU A 156 -6.14 -35.91 23.35
CA LEU A 156 -6.09 -34.56 23.81
C LEU A 156 -7.25 -33.74 23.22
N LYS A 157 -7.75 -32.80 24.01
CA LYS A 157 -8.76 -31.84 23.50
C LYS A 157 -8.19 -31.09 22.31
N LEU A 158 -8.99 -30.95 21.24
CA LEU A 158 -8.63 -30.26 20.00
C LEU A 158 -7.97 -28.89 20.26
N SER A 159 -8.52 -28.14 21.23
CA SER A 159 -8.00 -26.83 21.61
C SER A 159 -6.57 -26.87 22.16
N LEU A 160 -6.21 -27.93 22.93
CA LEU A 160 -4.85 -28.07 23.44
C LEU A 160 -3.84 -28.44 22.34
N ALA A 161 -4.24 -29.32 21.42
CA ALA A 161 -3.39 -29.68 20.28
C ALA A 161 -3.11 -28.47 19.36
N LEU A 162 -4.13 -27.67 19.04
CA LEU A 162 -3.99 -26.45 18.25
C LEU A 162 -3.17 -25.38 18.98
N LEU A 163 -3.40 -25.20 20.27
CA LEU A 163 -2.63 -24.26 21.10
C LEU A 163 -1.14 -24.62 21.13
N THR A 164 -0.82 -25.90 21.23
CA THR A 164 0.58 -26.38 21.22
C THR A 164 1.26 -26.01 19.90
N GLY A 165 0.58 -26.19 18.75
CA GLY A 165 1.10 -25.79 17.46
C GLY A 165 1.29 -24.28 17.35
N ALA A 166 0.31 -23.50 17.77
CA ALA A 166 0.37 -22.05 17.76
C ALA A 166 1.52 -21.51 18.64
N CYS A 167 1.66 -22.02 19.86
CA CYS A 167 2.77 -21.69 20.76
C CYS A 167 4.14 -22.06 20.14
N GLY A 168 4.22 -23.20 19.45
CA GLY A 168 5.44 -23.59 18.75
C GLY A 168 5.81 -22.65 17.62
N MET A 169 4.84 -22.18 16.82
CA MET A 169 5.06 -21.21 15.75
C MET A 169 5.52 -19.85 16.30
N ILE A 170 4.96 -19.40 17.43
CA ILE A 170 5.37 -18.17 18.09
C ILE A 170 6.79 -18.32 18.67
N ALA A 171 7.07 -19.40 19.38
CA ALA A 171 8.37 -19.65 20.00
C ALA A 171 9.52 -19.76 18.97
N SER A 172 9.23 -20.29 17.77
CA SER A 172 10.19 -20.37 16.65
C SER A 172 10.26 -19.08 15.80
N ASN A 173 9.54 -18.05 16.19
CA ASN A 173 9.46 -16.78 15.47
C ASN A 173 8.96 -16.95 14.01
N VAL A 174 8.13 -17.93 13.76
CA VAL A 174 7.37 -18.10 12.50
C VAL A 174 6.26 -17.08 12.45
N LEU A 175 5.55 -16.92 13.57
CA LEU A 175 4.50 -15.93 13.78
C LEU A 175 4.95 -14.95 14.87
N ARG A 176 4.82 -13.65 14.64
CA ARG A 176 5.07 -12.65 15.69
C ARG A 176 3.85 -12.54 16.60
N ILE A 177 4.09 -12.21 17.85
CA ILE A 177 3.02 -12.05 18.84
C ILE A 177 2.02 -10.99 18.39
N ASP A 178 2.50 -9.88 17.80
CA ASP A 178 1.67 -8.79 17.29
C ASP A 178 0.73 -9.28 16.17
N GLU A 179 1.25 -10.07 15.20
CA GLU A 179 0.47 -10.69 14.13
C GLU A 179 -0.58 -11.65 14.65
N ALA A 180 -0.29 -12.37 15.74
CA ALA A 180 -1.23 -13.29 16.38
C ALA A 180 -2.37 -12.54 17.09
N TYR A 181 -2.12 -11.36 17.64
CA TYR A 181 -3.15 -10.52 18.26
C TYR A 181 -4.05 -9.83 17.24
N ASP A 182 -3.49 -9.39 16.11
CA ASP A 182 -4.25 -8.74 15.05
C ASP A 182 -5.19 -9.71 14.30
N ALA A 183 -4.99 -11.04 14.46
CA ALA A 183 -5.82 -12.07 13.84
C ALA A 183 -7.04 -12.48 14.68
N VAL A 184 -7.23 -11.93 15.90
CA VAL A 184 -8.33 -12.24 16.83
C VAL A 184 -9.34 -11.09 16.85
#